data_8fc3099f21d0e0cc0bb715742182b030
#
_entry.id   8fc3099f21d0e0cc0bb715742182b030
#
_cell.length_a   1.000
_cell.length_b   1.000
_cell.length_c   1.000
_cell.angle_alpha   90.00
_cell.angle_beta   90.00
_cell.angle_gamma   90.00
#
_symmetry.space_group_name_H-M   'P 1'
#
loop_
_entity.id
_entity.type
_entity.pdbx_description
1 polymer ?
#
loop_
_entity_poly.entity_id
_entity_poly.type
_entity_poly.pdbx_seq_one_letter_code
_entity_poly.pdbx_strand_id
1 'polypeptide(L)'
;MKRMYLSVVAVVMALCALSCTDNKVVIDKELPAGNIVFERMVNDTVYVHQELRGSKKAWFYWAFRARGCQGRKLTFVFTRSFAICERGPLVSLDKGKTYEYLAEEGSTPHSFTYTFPADAKEVWFYECHPYTPEMWESFVKNRNHKGKFETGVLCTTRKGRDVPFFRMTPQNAAPKKSLFLSARHHCSEAPAAYVMEGLVATFLEDSELGAWLRENIELTVVPFVDMDGAVEGDQGKWRLPHDHNRDYTEFLYPETAALAGLMAETEPQIFIDFHNPKLYKYNDNYIYTPYKDYYGVNEVNFSALMEKYQEGGLKYQQSDDLPFGVSWNSSKNYTDGYNVTNWAHFNIKNIEINRTIEFPFAYSNGELVYPDKLRKFGHGMARALKAYIDGEVLVSEMPKIE
;
A
#
# COMPACT_ATOMS: atom_id res chain seq x y z
N MET A 1 85.38 23.31 -25.86
CA MET A 1 84.53 22.85 -24.76
C MET A 1 83.07 22.99 -25.18
N LYS A 2 82.42 21.91 -25.72
CA LYS A 2 81.01 21.91 -26.05
C LYS A 2 80.32 21.13 -24.97
N ARG A 3 79.42 21.78 -24.22
CA ARG A 3 78.49 21.11 -23.27
C ARG A 3 77.34 20.59 -24.02
N MET A 4 77.20 19.29 -24.01
CA MET A 4 76.05 18.53 -24.54
C MET A 4 74.97 18.53 -23.46
N TYR A 5 73.81 19.15 -23.73
CA TYR A 5 72.62 19.05 -22.87
C TYR A 5 71.89 17.79 -23.25
N LEU A 6 71.84 16.79 -22.37
CA LEU A 6 70.97 15.68 -22.44
C LEU A 6 69.59 16.16 -21.96
N SER A 7 68.66 16.27 -22.89
CA SER A 7 67.23 16.44 -22.56
C SER A 7 66.63 15.11 -22.18
N VAL A 8 66.39 14.93 -20.89
CA VAL A 8 65.59 13.80 -20.37
C VAL A 8 64.13 14.14 -20.60
N VAL A 9 63.55 13.52 -21.63
CA VAL A 9 62.10 13.53 -21.81
C VAL A 9 61.51 12.51 -20.84
N ALA A 10 61.01 12.98 -19.71
CA ALA A 10 60.22 12.16 -18.79
C ALA A 10 58.86 11.97 -19.43
N VAL A 11 58.63 10.80 -20.05
CA VAL A 11 57.31 10.32 -20.41
C VAL A 11 56.58 9.96 -19.12
N VAL A 12 55.76 10.87 -18.63
CA VAL A 12 54.79 10.58 -17.58
C VAL A 12 53.71 9.75 -18.25
N MET A 13 53.87 8.43 -18.25
CA MET A 13 52.74 7.53 -18.41
C MET A 13 51.85 7.67 -17.17
N ALA A 14 50.81 8.48 -17.30
CA ALA A 14 49.70 8.41 -16.41
C ALA A 14 49.04 7.01 -16.60
N LEU A 15 49.53 6.05 -15.85
CA LEU A 15 48.78 4.84 -15.57
C LEU A 15 47.50 5.29 -14.85
N CYS A 16 46.43 5.49 -15.62
CA CYS A 16 45.12 5.34 -15.08
C CYS A 16 45.03 3.86 -14.62
N ALA A 17 45.51 3.65 -13.40
CA ALA A 17 45.11 2.50 -12.64
C ALA A 17 43.59 2.64 -12.47
N LEU A 18 42.81 2.18 -13.47
CA LEU A 18 41.48 1.69 -13.23
C LEU A 18 41.67 0.63 -12.15
N SER A 19 41.56 1.05 -10.92
CA SER A 19 41.31 0.19 -9.79
C SER A 19 39.99 -0.50 -10.11
N CYS A 20 40.08 -1.61 -10.83
CA CYS A 20 39.06 -2.63 -10.81
C CYS A 20 39.04 -3.14 -9.36
N THR A 21 38.46 -2.36 -8.46
CA THR A 21 37.85 -2.99 -7.31
C THR A 21 36.81 -3.89 -7.92
N ASP A 22 37.03 -5.20 -7.89
CA ASP A 22 36.02 -6.20 -8.12
C ASP A 22 34.90 -5.94 -7.11
N ASN A 23 34.06 -4.95 -7.40
CA ASN A 23 32.92 -4.63 -6.59
C ASN A 23 31.96 -5.81 -6.73
N LYS A 24 32.08 -6.74 -5.80
CA LYS A 24 31.18 -7.90 -5.73
C LYS A 24 29.75 -7.37 -5.68
N VAL A 25 28.94 -7.79 -6.64
CA VAL A 25 27.50 -7.50 -6.63
C VAL A 25 26.89 -8.11 -5.37
N VAL A 26 26.23 -7.30 -4.60
CA VAL A 26 25.52 -7.68 -3.37
C VAL A 26 24.05 -7.30 -3.53
N ILE A 27 23.20 -8.30 -3.42
CA ILE A 27 21.74 -8.15 -3.38
C ILE A 27 21.29 -8.56 -1.99
N ASP A 28 20.68 -7.63 -1.26
CA ASP A 28 20.22 -7.87 0.11
C ASP A 28 18.86 -7.20 0.40
N LYS A 29 18.29 -7.54 1.53
CA LYS A 29 17.00 -7.02 2.02
C LYS A 29 17.15 -6.02 3.18
N GLU A 30 18.32 -5.40 3.33
CA GLU A 30 18.60 -4.44 4.38
C GLU A 30 18.07 -3.03 4.02
N LEU A 31 16.74 -2.92 3.93
CA LEU A 31 15.97 -1.72 3.70
C LEU A 31 14.58 -1.89 4.34
N PRO A 32 13.81 -0.82 4.55
CA PRO A 32 12.48 -0.93 5.15
C PRO A 32 11.58 -1.90 4.39
N ALA A 33 10.93 -2.81 5.10
CA ALA A 33 10.10 -3.88 4.54
C ALA A 33 10.81 -4.75 3.48
N GLY A 34 12.13 -4.97 3.62
CA GLY A 34 12.93 -5.73 2.66
C GLY A 34 12.56 -7.21 2.59
N ASN A 35 12.40 -7.71 1.38
CA ASN A 35 12.04 -9.11 1.12
C ASN A 35 12.63 -9.58 -0.21
N ILE A 36 13.71 -10.31 -0.16
CA ILE A 36 14.33 -10.97 -1.31
C ILE A 36 15.23 -12.11 -0.86
N VAL A 37 15.35 -13.15 -1.68
CA VAL A 37 16.35 -14.18 -1.60
C VAL A 37 17.18 -14.12 -2.89
N PHE A 38 18.48 -13.86 -2.76
CA PHE A 38 19.44 -14.00 -3.84
C PHE A 38 19.77 -15.49 -4.04
N GLU A 39 19.59 -16.01 -5.24
CA GLU A 39 19.92 -17.40 -5.57
C GLU A 39 21.32 -17.53 -6.16
N ARG A 40 21.56 -16.83 -7.25
CA ARG A 40 22.82 -16.87 -7.99
C ARG A 40 22.91 -15.71 -8.98
N MET A 41 24.08 -15.50 -9.50
CA MET A 41 24.32 -14.61 -10.64
C MET A 41 25.09 -15.39 -11.72
N VAL A 42 24.66 -15.27 -12.98
CA VAL A 42 25.33 -15.84 -14.14
C VAL A 42 25.53 -14.72 -15.16
N ASN A 43 26.76 -14.37 -15.42
CA ASN A 43 27.14 -13.18 -16.20
C ASN A 43 26.47 -11.93 -15.63
N ASP A 44 25.63 -11.23 -16.41
CA ASP A 44 24.89 -10.05 -16.00
C ASP A 44 23.42 -10.35 -15.64
N THR A 45 23.09 -11.60 -15.36
CA THR A 45 21.76 -12.04 -14.94
C THR A 45 21.77 -12.45 -13.48
N VAL A 46 20.95 -11.80 -12.68
CA VAL A 46 20.73 -12.02 -11.24
C VAL A 46 19.43 -12.77 -11.06
N TYR A 47 19.47 -13.94 -10.43
CA TYR A 47 18.31 -14.78 -10.13
C TYR A 47 17.91 -14.61 -8.68
N VAL A 48 16.64 -14.25 -8.48
CA VAL A 48 16.08 -13.93 -7.16
C VAL A 48 14.67 -14.54 -7.00
N HIS A 49 14.20 -14.60 -5.77
CA HIS A 49 12.78 -14.86 -5.47
C HIS A 49 12.36 -14.20 -4.16
N GLN A 50 11.05 -14.10 -3.96
CA GLN A 50 10.47 -13.63 -2.70
C GLN A 50 10.71 -14.64 -1.57
N GLU A 51 11.01 -14.15 -0.38
CA GLU A 51 11.08 -14.96 0.82
C GLU A 51 9.66 -15.16 1.39
N LEU A 52 9.28 -16.41 1.69
CA LEU A 52 7.90 -16.72 2.12
C LEU A 52 7.61 -16.38 3.57
N ARG A 53 8.60 -16.51 4.45
CA ARG A 53 8.53 -16.14 5.88
C ARG A 53 7.13 -16.28 6.51
N GLY A 54 6.61 -17.45 6.69
CA GLY A 54 5.29 -17.64 7.28
C GLY A 54 4.11 -17.39 6.32
N SER A 55 4.34 -17.44 5.01
CA SER A 55 3.28 -17.55 4.00
C SER A 55 3.35 -18.89 3.30
N LYS A 56 2.20 -19.48 2.97
CA LYS A 56 2.14 -20.80 2.28
C LYS A 56 2.76 -20.76 0.89
N LYS A 57 2.68 -19.60 0.21
CA LYS A 57 3.22 -19.37 -1.13
C LYS A 57 3.48 -17.88 -1.37
N ALA A 58 4.31 -17.59 -2.39
CA ALA A 58 4.54 -16.22 -2.81
C ALA A 58 3.23 -15.60 -3.29
N TRP A 59 3.00 -14.36 -2.88
CA TRP A 59 2.01 -13.50 -3.48
C TRP A 59 2.72 -12.71 -4.58
N PHE A 60 3.17 -11.50 -4.34
CA PHE A 60 3.97 -10.77 -5.33
C PHE A 60 4.97 -9.81 -4.68
N TYR A 61 4.87 -9.55 -3.39
CA TYR A 61 5.67 -8.52 -2.74
C TYR A 61 7.15 -8.87 -2.68
N TRP A 62 7.97 -7.88 -2.98
CA TRP A 62 9.41 -7.90 -2.80
C TRP A 62 9.97 -6.48 -2.70
N ALA A 63 11.11 -6.36 -2.02
CA ALA A 63 11.93 -5.16 -1.98
C ALA A 63 13.38 -5.56 -1.71
N PHE A 64 14.33 -4.94 -2.41
CA PHE A 64 15.74 -5.26 -2.21
C PHE A 64 16.66 -4.08 -2.54
N ARG A 65 17.87 -4.16 -2.01
CA ARG A 65 18.97 -3.24 -2.28
C ARG A 65 20.02 -3.95 -3.14
N ALA A 66 20.54 -3.27 -4.16
CA ALA A 66 21.64 -3.71 -4.99
C ALA A 66 22.86 -2.79 -4.77
N ARG A 67 24.03 -3.37 -4.51
CA ARG A 67 25.29 -2.67 -4.31
C ARG A 67 26.40 -3.28 -5.16
N GLY A 68 27.47 -2.52 -5.44
CA GLY A 68 28.58 -3.02 -6.26
C GLY A 68 28.24 -3.18 -7.74
N CYS A 69 27.23 -2.44 -8.21
CA CYS A 69 26.68 -2.56 -9.57
C CYS A 69 27.00 -1.35 -10.46
N GLN A 70 27.83 -0.41 -10.02
CA GLN A 70 28.09 0.86 -10.71
C GLN A 70 28.48 0.63 -12.18
N GLY A 71 27.79 1.34 -13.09
CA GLY A 71 28.03 1.29 -14.54
C GLY A 71 27.63 -0.02 -15.22
N ARG A 72 27.11 -1.01 -14.49
CA ARG A 72 26.68 -2.28 -15.06
C ARG A 72 25.24 -2.24 -15.54
N LYS A 73 24.93 -3.06 -16.54
CA LYS A 73 23.57 -3.37 -16.97
C LYS A 73 23.24 -4.78 -16.52
N LEU A 74 22.32 -4.93 -15.56
CA LEU A 74 21.94 -6.21 -15.00
C LEU A 74 20.47 -6.53 -15.29
N THR A 75 20.22 -7.82 -15.53
CA THR A 75 18.85 -8.36 -15.65
C THR A 75 18.53 -9.15 -14.39
N PHE A 76 17.44 -8.78 -13.72
CA PHE A 76 16.89 -9.48 -12.55
C PHE A 76 15.78 -10.41 -12.99
N VAL A 77 15.88 -11.69 -12.64
CA VAL A 77 14.90 -12.73 -12.98
C VAL A 77 14.29 -13.31 -11.71
N PHE A 78 12.98 -13.20 -11.57
CA PHE A 78 12.20 -13.77 -10.48
C PHE A 78 11.81 -15.20 -10.84
N THR A 79 12.35 -16.18 -10.09
CA THR A 79 12.31 -17.62 -10.47
C THR A 79 11.03 -18.32 -10.04
N ARG A 80 10.22 -17.75 -9.14
CA ARG A 80 9.13 -18.49 -8.49
C ARG A 80 7.71 -17.96 -8.74
N SER A 81 7.54 -16.69 -9.09
CA SER A 81 6.20 -16.13 -9.28
C SER A 81 6.21 -14.92 -10.21
N PHE A 82 5.05 -14.50 -10.64
CA PHE A 82 4.85 -13.15 -11.17
C PHE A 82 5.13 -12.16 -10.05
N ALA A 83 5.94 -11.16 -10.32
CA ALA A 83 6.38 -10.26 -9.27
C ALA A 83 6.54 -8.81 -9.75
N ILE A 84 6.32 -8.53 -11.01
CA ILE A 84 6.60 -7.22 -11.61
C ILE A 84 5.34 -6.71 -12.29
N CYS A 85 4.90 -5.51 -11.90
CA CYS A 85 3.77 -4.84 -12.52
C CYS A 85 4.13 -4.30 -13.91
N GLU A 86 3.14 -3.85 -14.66
CA GLU A 86 3.32 -3.35 -16.03
C GLU A 86 4.31 -2.18 -16.13
N ARG A 87 4.44 -1.39 -15.07
CA ARG A 87 5.36 -0.25 -15.00
C ARG A 87 6.82 -0.63 -14.69
N GLY A 88 7.09 -1.91 -14.49
CA GLY A 88 8.36 -2.34 -13.92
C GLY A 88 8.45 -1.99 -12.42
N PRO A 89 9.60 -2.22 -11.81
CA PRO A 89 9.84 -1.89 -10.41
C PRO A 89 9.92 -0.39 -10.17
N LEU A 90 9.71 0.00 -8.92
CA LEU A 90 10.16 1.29 -8.43
C LEU A 90 11.66 1.26 -8.16
N VAL A 91 12.33 2.36 -8.51
CA VAL A 91 13.76 2.56 -8.32
C VAL A 91 13.99 3.79 -7.45
N SER A 92 14.88 3.67 -6.48
CA SER A 92 15.35 4.80 -5.68
C SER A 92 16.87 4.85 -5.68
N LEU A 93 17.43 6.03 -5.95
CA LEU A 93 18.86 6.33 -5.92
C LEU A 93 19.29 7.08 -4.65
N ASP A 94 18.34 7.45 -3.80
CA ASP A 94 18.54 8.32 -2.64
C ASP A 94 18.06 7.67 -1.33
N LYS A 95 18.13 6.34 -1.26
CA LYS A 95 17.76 5.53 -0.09
C LYS A 95 16.29 5.69 0.32
N GLY A 96 15.42 5.67 -0.67
CA GLY A 96 13.98 5.65 -0.44
C GLY A 96 13.34 7.02 -0.16
N LYS A 97 14.03 8.13 -0.41
CA LYS A 97 13.42 9.45 -0.30
C LYS A 97 12.53 9.75 -1.50
N THR A 98 12.98 9.36 -2.69
CA THR A 98 12.20 9.45 -3.92
C THR A 98 12.19 8.12 -4.67
N TYR A 99 11.14 7.91 -5.45
CA TYR A 99 10.95 6.70 -6.24
C TYR A 99 10.41 7.04 -7.62
N GLU A 100 10.96 6.35 -8.63
CA GLU A 100 10.47 6.42 -10.02
C GLU A 100 10.23 5.02 -10.55
N TYR A 101 9.18 4.85 -11.34
CA TYR A 101 8.98 3.58 -12.06
C TYR A 101 10.02 3.40 -13.16
N LEU A 102 10.53 2.20 -13.31
CA LEU A 102 11.53 1.87 -14.33
C LEU A 102 11.01 2.01 -15.77
N ALA A 103 9.74 2.08 -15.98
CA ALA A 103 9.04 1.99 -17.25
C ALA A 103 8.83 0.53 -17.74
N GLU A 104 7.89 0.39 -18.67
CA GLU A 104 7.49 -0.92 -19.22
C GLU A 104 8.56 -1.55 -20.09
N GLU A 105 9.32 -0.71 -20.79
CA GLU A 105 10.37 -1.18 -21.71
C GLU A 105 11.50 -1.88 -20.94
N GLY A 106 11.71 -3.15 -21.26
CA GLY A 106 12.69 -4.00 -20.57
C GLY A 106 12.18 -4.73 -19.34
N SER A 107 10.87 -4.67 -19.06
CA SER A 107 10.20 -5.41 -18.00
C SER A 107 9.26 -6.49 -18.54
N THR A 108 9.18 -7.61 -17.84
CA THR A 108 8.20 -8.69 -18.04
C THR A 108 7.60 -9.03 -16.68
N PRO A 109 6.52 -9.83 -16.58
CA PRO A 109 6.00 -10.26 -15.29
C PRO A 109 7.01 -10.98 -14.37
N HIS A 110 8.13 -11.46 -14.94
CA HIS A 110 9.14 -12.23 -14.22
C HIS A 110 10.54 -11.61 -14.20
N SER A 111 10.78 -10.53 -14.95
CA SER A 111 12.13 -9.97 -15.05
C SER A 111 12.11 -8.49 -15.38
N PHE A 112 13.18 -7.80 -15.01
CA PHE A 112 13.47 -6.46 -15.47
C PHE A 112 14.96 -6.28 -15.67
N THR A 113 15.33 -5.33 -16.52
CA THR A 113 16.71 -4.95 -16.79
C THR A 113 16.95 -3.52 -16.35
N TYR A 114 18.04 -3.29 -15.63
CA TYR A 114 18.40 -1.96 -15.14
C TYR A 114 19.86 -1.63 -15.44
N THR A 115 20.10 -0.42 -15.95
CA THR A 115 21.45 0.13 -16.14
C THR A 115 21.79 1.03 -14.95
N PHE A 116 22.74 0.58 -14.13
CA PHE A 116 23.13 1.28 -12.92
C PHE A 116 23.95 2.52 -13.25
N PRO A 117 23.67 3.70 -12.68
CA PRO A 117 24.53 4.86 -12.77
C PRO A 117 25.95 4.55 -12.27
N ALA A 118 26.96 5.15 -12.91
CA ALA A 118 28.37 4.88 -12.59
C ALA A 118 28.77 5.35 -11.17
N ASP A 119 28.04 6.29 -10.62
CA ASP A 119 28.27 6.90 -9.29
C ASP A 119 27.33 6.36 -8.21
N ALA A 120 26.31 5.58 -8.58
CA ALA A 120 25.35 5.02 -7.62
C ALA A 120 25.96 3.88 -6.81
N LYS A 121 26.30 4.13 -5.54
CA LYS A 121 26.85 3.12 -4.64
C LYS A 121 25.85 2.03 -4.25
N GLU A 122 24.57 2.37 -4.19
CA GLU A 122 23.45 1.48 -3.95
C GLU A 122 22.22 1.97 -4.69
N VAL A 123 21.36 1.03 -5.07
CA VAL A 123 20.06 1.28 -5.69
C VAL A 123 19.03 0.42 -4.98
N TRP A 124 17.91 1.01 -4.61
CA TRP A 124 16.80 0.31 -3.99
C TRP A 124 15.72 0.03 -5.01
N PHE A 125 15.17 -1.17 -4.96
CA PHE A 125 14.09 -1.62 -5.81
C PHE A 125 12.92 -2.09 -4.96
N TYR A 126 11.71 -1.66 -5.33
CA TYR A 126 10.46 -2.09 -4.71
C TYR A 126 9.46 -2.53 -5.78
N GLU A 127 8.60 -3.44 -5.41
CA GLU A 127 7.46 -3.84 -6.25
C GLU A 127 6.44 -2.69 -6.38
N CYS A 128 6.15 -1.98 -5.29
CA CYS A 128 5.23 -0.84 -5.25
C CYS A 128 5.74 0.24 -4.27
N HIS A 129 5.10 1.41 -4.28
CA HIS A 129 5.40 2.46 -3.30
C HIS A 129 5.27 1.93 -1.87
N PRO A 130 6.37 1.90 -1.09
CA PRO A 130 6.32 1.43 0.28
C PRO A 130 5.52 2.40 1.14
N TYR A 131 4.80 1.86 2.13
CA TYR A 131 4.18 2.64 3.20
C TYR A 131 4.47 1.94 4.52
N THR A 132 5.36 2.51 5.32
CA THR A 132 5.85 1.88 6.55
C THR A 132 5.21 2.50 7.80
N PRO A 133 5.25 1.81 8.96
CA PRO A 133 4.79 2.38 10.22
C PRO A 133 5.45 3.72 10.56
N GLU A 134 6.75 3.87 10.27
CA GLU A 134 7.49 5.10 10.52
C GLU A 134 7.00 6.26 9.65
N MET A 135 6.53 5.98 8.42
CA MET A 135 5.92 6.99 7.55
C MET A 135 4.59 7.49 8.14
N TRP A 136 3.77 6.58 8.64
CA TRP A 136 2.52 6.93 9.32
C TRP A 136 2.78 7.72 10.61
N GLU A 137 3.70 7.29 11.44
CA GLU A 137 4.09 8.00 12.66
C GLU A 137 4.58 9.42 12.35
N SER A 138 5.42 9.55 11.33
CA SER A 138 5.90 10.86 10.85
C SER A 138 4.74 11.74 10.35
N PHE A 139 3.81 11.16 9.59
CA PHE A 139 2.62 11.86 9.12
C PHE A 139 1.78 12.38 10.29
N VAL A 140 1.46 11.54 11.28
CA VAL A 140 0.69 11.91 12.47
C VAL A 140 1.42 12.97 13.29
N LYS A 141 2.72 12.76 13.56
CA LYS A 141 3.54 13.72 14.32
C LYS A 141 3.57 15.10 13.68
N ASN A 142 3.69 15.16 12.36
CA ASN A 142 3.80 16.42 11.63
C ASN A 142 2.45 17.14 11.41
N ARG A 143 1.34 16.41 11.44
CA ARG A 143 0.00 16.94 11.13
C ARG A 143 -0.96 16.94 12.32
N ASN A 144 -0.69 16.21 13.38
CA ASN A 144 -1.53 16.18 14.58
C ASN A 144 -1.31 17.44 15.45
N HIS A 145 -1.54 18.60 14.83
CA HIS A 145 -1.41 19.86 15.52
C HIS A 145 -2.47 19.96 16.64
N LYS A 146 -2.04 20.39 17.83
CA LYS A 146 -2.90 20.63 18.99
C LYS A 146 -3.59 19.37 19.56
N GLY A 147 -3.03 18.17 19.31
CA GLY A 147 -3.56 16.93 19.87
C GLY A 147 -4.98 16.59 19.38
N LYS A 148 -5.28 16.84 18.13
CA LYS A 148 -6.57 16.51 17.52
C LYS A 148 -6.84 15.01 17.49
N PHE A 149 -5.77 14.19 17.39
CA PHE A 149 -5.81 12.75 17.53
C PHE A 149 -5.36 12.29 18.91
N GLU A 150 -6.14 11.42 19.50
CA GLU A 150 -5.69 10.54 20.57
C GLU A 150 -5.02 9.31 19.93
N THR A 151 -3.89 8.93 20.49
CA THR A 151 -3.14 7.74 20.04
C THR A 151 -3.16 6.70 21.12
N GLY A 152 -3.33 5.43 20.74
CA GLY A 152 -3.30 4.29 21.66
C GLY A 152 -2.66 3.06 21.05
N VAL A 153 -2.48 2.03 21.86
CA VAL A 153 -2.05 0.70 21.43
C VAL A 153 -3.28 -0.18 21.42
N LEU A 154 -3.63 -0.68 20.22
CA LEU A 154 -4.75 -1.61 20.03
C LEU A 154 -4.46 -2.95 20.71
N CYS A 155 -3.27 -3.49 20.43
CA CYS A 155 -2.76 -4.73 21.02
C CYS A 155 -1.26 -4.84 20.73
N THR A 156 -0.61 -5.85 21.29
CA THR A 156 0.74 -6.27 20.94
C THR A 156 0.68 -7.54 20.09
N THR A 157 1.37 -7.56 18.95
CA THR A 157 1.41 -8.69 18.03
C THR A 157 2.14 -9.90 18.62
N ARG A 158 2.09 -11.04 17.93
CA ARG A 158 2.85 -12.24 18.31
C ARG A 158 4.36 -12.05 18.34
N LYS A 159 4.89 -11.07 17.58
CA LYS A 159 6.33 -10.74 17.58
C LYS A 159 6.69 -9.58 18.53
N GLY A 160 5.74 -9.14 19.36
CA GLY A 160 5.96 -8.13 20.38
C GLY A 160 5.94 -6.68 19.86
N ARG A 161 5.29 -6.41 18.73
CA ARG A 161 5.12 -5.06 18.19
C ARG A 161 3.76 -4.49 18.58
N ASP A 162 3.74 -3.24 18.96
CA ASP A 162 2.51 -2.53 19.26
C ASP A 162 1.77 -2.16 17.95
N VAL A 163 0.49 -2.52 17.88
CA VAL A 163 -0.40 -2.10 16.80
C VAL A 163 -1.04 -0.78 17.22
N PRO A 164 -0.76 0.33 16.54
CA PRO A 164 -1.33 1.61 16.91
C PRO A 164 -2.78 1.74 16.45
N PHE A 165 -3.58 2.45 17.23
CA PHE A 165 -4.83 3.02 16.76
C PHE A 165 -4.90 4.51 17.07
N PHE A 166 -5.76 5.23 16.33
CA PHE A 166 -5.95 6.66 16.45
C PHE A 166 -7.44 6.93 16.55
N ARG A 167 -7.83 7.87 17.41
CA ARG A 167 -9.22 8.28 17.59
C ARG A 167 -9.33 9.78 17.59
N MET A 168 -10.40 10.28 17.00
CA MET A 168 -10.79 11.68 17.04
C MET A 168 -12.28 11.76 17.35
N THR A 169 -12.62 12.38 18.47
CA THR A 169 -14.00 12.54 18.91
C THR A 169 -14.39 14.01 18.82
N PRO A 170 -15.57 14.36 18.28
CA PRO A 170 -16.09 15.72 18.31
C PRO A 170 -16.17 16.25 19.74
N GLN A 171 -15.68 17.49 19.96
CA GLN A 171 -15.59 18.06 21.31
C GLN A 171 -16.83 18.81 21.74
N ASN A 172 -17.61 19.37 20.79
CA ASN A 172 -18.68 20.34 21.08
C ASN A 172 -20.10 19.79 20.91
N ALA A 173 -20.25 18.61 20.29
CA ALA A 173 -21.55 17.97 20.03
C ALA A 173 -21.41 16.46 19.93
N ALA A 174 -22.51 15.73 20.04
CA ALA A 174 -22.55 14.33 19.67
C ALA A 174 -22.26 14.18 18.16
N PRO A 175 -21.44 13.21 17.73
CA PRO A 175 -21.16 12.99 16.32
C PRO A 175 -22.44 12.62 15.56
N LYS A 176 -22.55 13.08 14.31
CA LYS A 176 -23.63 12.62 13.40
C LYS A 176 -23.42 11.18 12.98
N LYS A 177 -22.17 10.82 12.77
CA LYS A 177 -21.74 9.48 12.35
C LYS A 177 -20.41 9.09 12.99
N SER A 178 -20.23 7.77 13.13
CA SER A 178 -18.95 7.18 13.48
C SER A 178 -18.35 6.46 12.27
N LEU A 179 -17.07 6.75 12.00
CA LEU A 179 -16.28 6.25 10.89
C LEU A 179 -15.12 5.41 11.42
N PHE A 180 -15.00 4.18 10.96
CA PHE A 180 -13.87 3.30 11.26
C PHE A 180 -13.09 3.01 9.98
N LEU A 181 -11.78 3.20 10.02
CA LEU A 181 -10.87 2.94 8.91
C LEU A 181 -9.85 1.89 9.30
N SER A 182 -9.62 0.91 8.44
CA SER A 182 -8.54 -0.05 8.59
C SER A 182 -7.77 -0.23 7.28
N ALA A 183 -6.52 -0.65 7.38
CA ALA A 183 -5.68 -0.98 6.24
C ALA A 183 -4.68 -2.07 6.61
N ARG A 184 -4.04 -2.66 5.59
CA ARG A 184 -2.93 -3.60 5.75
C ARG A 184 -3.31 -4.89 6.49
N HIS A 185 -4.54 -5.37 6.33
CA HIS A 185 -4.87 -6.78 6.62
C HIS A 185 -3.99 -7.73 5.79
N HIS A 186 -3.75 -7.38 4.54
CA HIS A 186 -2.66 -7.95 3.76
C HIS A 186 -1.50 -6.96 3.78
N CYS A 187 -0.45 -7.30 4.51
CA CYS A 187 0.64 -6.38 4.82
C CYS A 187 1.40 -5.84 3.59
N SER A 188 1.38 -6.54 2.46
CA SER A 188 2.01 -6.13 1.21
C SER A 188 1.26 -5.01 0.46
N GLU A 189 0.01 -4.78 0.78
CA GLU A 189 -0.87 -3.86 0.07
C GLU A 189 -0.66 -2.41 0.54
N ALA A 190 0.52 -1.86 0.24
CA ALA A 190 0.97 -0.56 0.74
C ALA A 190 0.32 0.67 0.09
N PRO A 191 0.06 0.71 -1.25
CA PRO A 191 -0.46 1.91 -1.89
C PRO A 191 -1.81 2.39 -1.36
N ALA A 192 -2.71 1.48 -0.97
CA ALA A 192 -4.02 1.84 -0.39
C ALA A 192 -3.91 2.67 0.90
N ALA A 193 -2.83 2.51 1.67
CA ALA A 193 -2.60 3.28 2.88
C ALA A 193 -2.39 4.78 2.61
N TYR A 194 -1.92 5.17 1.43
CA TYR A 194 -1.83 6.59 1.05
C TYR A 194 -3.20 7.24 0.86
N VAL A 195 -4.21 6.47 0.44
CA VAL A 195 -5.59 6.97 0.34
C VAL A 195 -6.14 7.23 1.74
N MET A 196 -5.97 6.27 2.64
CA MET A 196 -6.35 6.44 4.05
C MET A 196 -5.62 7.64 4.68
N GLU A 197 -4.31 7.80 4.43
CA GLU A 197 -3.55 8.97 4.89
C GLU A 197 -4.15 10.27 4.37
N GLY A 198 -4.52 10.34 3.08
CA GLY A 198 -5.14 11.52 2.46
C GLY A 198 -6.51 11.86 3.06
N LEU A 199 -7.33 10.84 3.31
CA LEU A 199 -8.61 11.01 4.00
C LEU A 199 -8.41 11.55 5.42
N VAL A 200 -7.51 10.94 6.20
CA VAL A 200 -7.18 11.37 7.56
C VAL A 200 -6.55 12.79 7.57
N ALA A 201 -5.70 13.10 6.59
CA ALA A 201 -5.11 14.43 6.44
C ALA A 201 -6.19 15.53 6.35
N THR A 202 -7.29 15.24 5.63
CA THR A 202 -8.40 16.19 5.49
C THR A 202 -9.09 16.49 6.82
N PHE A 203 -9.20 15.51 7.72
CA PHE A 203 -9.68 15.77 9.09
C PHE A 203 -8.74 16.70 9.89
N LEU A 204 -7.43 16.65 9.59
CA LEU A 204 -6.43 17.43 10.31
C LEU A 204 -6.19 18.82 9.72
N GLU A 205 -6.74 19.14 8.55
CA GLU A 205 -6.59 20.42 7.91
C GLU A 205 -7.32 21.55 8.65
N ASP A 206 -6.73 22.74 8.62
CA ASP A 206 -7.37 23.97 9.06
C ASP A 206 -8.21 24.58 7.90
N SER A 207 -9.15 23.77 7.38
CA SER A 207 -10.10 24.10 6.31
C SER A 207 -11.54 23.98 6.82
N GLU A 208 -12.50 24.56 6.10
CA GLU A 208 -13.93 24.41 6.39
C GLU A 208 -14.36 22.95 6.37
N LEU A 209 -13.86 22.17 5.40
CA LEU A 209 -14.12 20.74 5.31
C LEU A 209 -13.55 19.99 6.51
N GLY A 210 -12.29 20.25 6.86
CA GLY A 210 -11.65 19.61 8.00
C GLY A 210 -12.36 19.94 9.32
N ALA A 211 -12.79 21.21 9.50
CA ALA A 211 -13.58 21.62 10.65
C ALA A 211 -14.91 20.87 10.72
N TRP A 212 -15.65 20.83 9.60
CA TRP A 212 -16.93 20.13 9.51
C TRP A 212 -16.78 18.63 9.85
N LEU A 213 -15.76 17.96 9.30
CA LEU A 213 -15.49 16.54 9.56
C LEU A 213 -15.25 16.29 11.05
N ARG A 214 -14.40 17.09 11.70
CA ARG A 214 -14.07 16.96 13.13
C ARG A 214 -15.26 17.24 14.04
N GLU A 215 -16.21 18.08 13.62
CA GLU A 215 -17.40 18.41 14.39
C GLU A 215 -18.53 17.39 14.23
N ASN A 216 -18.55 16.65 13.14
CA ASN A 216 -19.68 15.78 12.80
C ASN A 216 -19.35 14.29 12.81
N ILE A 217 -18.06 13.90 12.77
CA ILE A 217 -17.65 12.50 12.63
C ILE A 217 -16.72 12.11 13.80
N GLU A 218 -17.09 11.05 14.50
CA GLU A 218 -16.14 10.33 15.33
C GLU A 218 -15.31 9.39 14.45
N LEU A 219 -13.99 9.57 14.43
CA LEU A 219 -13.07 8.83 13.59
C LEU A 219 -12.21 7.89 14.41
N THR A 220 -12.18 6.60 14.04
CA THR A 220 -11.23 5.59 14.53
C THR A 220 -10.42 5.04 13.35
N VAL A 221 -9.11 4.90 13.51
CA VAL A 221 -8.18 4.46 12.46
C VAL A 221 -7.22 3.40 12.99
N VAL A 222 -7.14 2.25 12.31
CA VAL A 222 -6.14 1.20 12.54
C VAL A 222 -5.32 1.05 11.24
N PRO A 223 -4.15 1.70 11.13
CA PRO A 223 -3.44 1.82 9.85
C PRO A 223 -2.69 0.55 9.42
N PHE A 224 -2.39 -0.34 10.35
CA PHE A 224 -1.63 -1.57 10.08
C PHE A 224 -2.22 -2.73 10.88
N VAL A 225 -3.09 -3.53 10.26
CA VAL A 225 -3.63 -4.72 10.94
C VAL A 225 -2.56 -5.81 11.02
N ASP A 226 -1.97 -6.27 9.91
CA ASP A 226 -0.78 -7.14 9.95
C ASP A 226 0.50 -6.29 10.15
N MET A 227 0.69 -5.77 11.36
CA MET A 227 1.83 -4.92 11.72
C MET A 227 3.17 -5.66 11.55
N ASP A 228 3.23 -6.93 11.94
CA ASP A 228 4.43 -7.73 11.81
C ASP A 228 4.86 -7.88 10.35
N GLY A 229 3.92 -8.18 9.48
CA GLY A 229 4.19 -8.31 8.05
C GLY A 229 4.51 -6.98 7.39
N ALA A 230 3.90 -5.88 7.82
CA ALA A 230 4.18 -4.55 7.28
C ALA A 230 5.61 -4.09 7.57
N VAL A 231 6.13 -4.37 8.76
CA VAL A 231 7.52 -4.07 9.15
C VAL A 231 8.50 -4.99 8.42
N GLU A 232 8.19 -6.27 8.33
CA GLU A 232 9.12 -7.26 7.78
C GLU A 232 9.07 -7.38 6.27
N GLY A 233 8.05 -6.83 5.61
CA GLY A 233 7.84 -6.98 4.17
C GLY A 233 7.39 -8.39 3.78
N ASP A 234 6.43 -8.94 4.51
CA ASP A 234 5.89 -10.26 4.21
C ASP A 234 4.91 -10.23 3.02
N GLN A 235 4.51 -11.43 2.55
CA GLN A 235 3.65 -11.56 1.36
C GLN A 235 2.21 -11.10 1.58
N GLY A 236 1.76 -10.97 2.82
CA GLY A 236 0.42 -10.51 3.19
C GLY A 236 -0.66 -11.59 3.05
N LYS A 237 -0.88 -12.12 1.87
CA LYS A 237 -1.87 -13.17 1.64
C LYS A 237 -1.34 -14.55 1.98
N TRP A 238 -2.25 -15.50 2.29
CA TRP A 238 -1.93 -16.87 2.70
C TRP A 238 -0.94 -16.97 3.86
N ARG A 239 -1.03 -16.05 4.80
CA ARG A 239 -0.23 -16.04 6.03
C ARG A 239 -0.45 -17.32 6.84
N LEU A 240 0.56 -17.74 7.57
CA LEU A 240 0.49 -18.82 8.55
C LEU A 240 0.43 -18.23 9.97
N PRO A 241 -0.43 -18.74 10.84
CA PRO A 241 -1.33 -19.89 10.64
C PRO A 241 -2.53 -19.62 9.77
N HIS A 242 -2.94 -18.37 9.57
CA HIS A 242 -4.12 -17.96 8.81
C HIS A 242 -3.89 -16.65 8.04
N ASP A 243 -4.72 -16.37 7.03
CA ASP A 243 -4.81 -15.05 6.38
C ASP A 243 -5.50 -14.07 7.34
N HIS A 244 -4.90 -12.91 7.63
CA HIS A 244 -5.49 -11.93 8.55
C HIS A 244 -6.88 -11.49 8.13
N ASN A 245 -7.13 -11.34 6.83
CA ASN A 245 -8.47 -10.97 6.33
C ASN A 245 -9.37 -12.20 6.06
N ARG A 246 -9.14 -13.31 6.77
CA ARG A 246 -10.00 -14.49 6.92
C ARG A 246 -10.11 -14.93 8.37
N ASP A 247 -9.46 -14.22 9.29
CA ASP A 247 -9.31 -14.61 10.69
C ASP A 247 -10.46 -14.13 11.61
N TYR A 248 -11.49 -13.51 11.06
CA TYR A 248 -12.61 -12.96 11.83
C TYR A 248 -13.68 -14.00 12.22
N THR A 249 -13.34 -15.26 12.14
CA THR A 249 -14.11 -16.38 12.67
C THR A 249 -13.41 -17.01 13.88
N GLU A 250 -12.08 -17.20 13.77
CA GLU A 250 -11.30 -17.94 14.77
C GLU A 250 -10.45 -17.04 15.66
N PHE A 251 -10.13 -15.82 15.21
CA PHE A 251 -9.33 -14.84 15.94
C PHE A 251 -7.98 -15.40 16.43
N LEU A 252 -7.27 -16.02 15.50
CA LEU A 252 -5.95 -16.58 15.78
C LEU A 252 -4.89 -15.51 16.04
N TYR A 253 -5.10 -14.31 15.56
CA TYR A 253 -4.19 -13.18 15.76
C TYR A 253 -4.74 -12.20 16.81
N PRO A 254 -3.88 -11.67 17.71
CA PRO A 254 -4.27 -10.63 18.66
C PRO A 254 -4.87 -9.40 17.98
N GLU A 255 -4.32 -8.99 16.84
CA GLU A 255 -4.71 -7.79 16.09
C GLU A 255 -6.10 -7.89 15.48
N THR A 256 -6.50 -9.04 14.95
CA THR A 256 -7.85 -9.25 14.41
C THR A 256 -8.90 -9.29 15.52
N ALA A 257 -8.59 -9.98 16.62
CA ALA A 257 -9.45 -10.02 17.81
C ALA A 257 -9.63 -8.63 18.43
N ALA A 258 -8.53 -7.88 18.58
CA ALA A 258 -8.56 -6.54 19.16
C ALA A 258 -9.28 -5.54 18.26
N LEU A 259 -9.11 -5.62 16.92
CA LEU A 259 -9.82 -4.77 15.96
C LEU A 259 -11.32 -5.03 16.04
N ALA A 260 -11.74 -6.30 16.05
CA ALA A 260 -13.15 -6.67 16.20
C ALA A 260 -13.73 -6.15 17.53
N GLY A 261 -12.97 -6.26 18.62
CA GLY A 261 -13.35 -5.71 19.91
C GLY A 261 -13.52 -4.19 19.90
N LEU A 262 -12.60 -3.46 19.28
CA LEU A 262 -12.68 -2.01 19.13
C LEU A 262 -13.85 -1.58 18.23
N MET A 263 -14.14 -2.32 17.15
CA MET A 263 -15.32 -2.08 16.32
C MET A 263 -16.63 -2.33 17.08
N ALA A 264 -16.68 -3.39 17.90
CA ALA A 264 -17.86 -3.66 18.75
C ALA A 264 -18.05 -2.60 19.85
N GLU A 265 -16.98 -2.01 20.37
CA GLU A 265 -17.04 -0.89 21.32
C GLU A 265 -17.52 0.40 20.67
N THR A 266 -17.00 0.72 19.47
CA THR A 266 -17.30 1.99 18.79
C THR A 266 -18.57 1.95 17.93
N GLU A 267 -19.11 0.77 17.63
CA GLU A 267 -20.30 0.54 16.78
C GLU A 267 -20.36 1.47 15.55
N PRO A 268 -19.36 1.41 14.63
CA PRO A 268 -19.27 2.37 13.52
C PRO A 268 -20.47 2.23 12.57
N GLN A 269 -21.02 3.36 12.13
CA GLN A 269 -22.03 3.41 11.08
C GLN A 269 -21.40 3.33 9.68
N ILE A 270 -20.12 3.75 9.56
CA ILE A 270 -19.35 3.68 8.32
C ILE A 270 -18.04 2.97 8.61
N PHE A 271 -17.80 1.89 7.88
CA PHE A 271 -16.54 1.15 7.92
C PHE A 271 -15.92 1.04 6.52
N ILE A 272 -14.64 1.37 6.39
CA ILE A 272 -13.89 1.26 5.16
C ILE A 272 -12.56 0.56 5.43
N ASP A 273 -12.33 -0.55 4.74
CA ASP A 273 -11.09 -1.32 4.73
C ASP A 273 -10.33 -1.11 3.43
N PHE A 274 -9.09 -0.61 3.53
CA PHE A 274 -8.29 -0.21 2.39
C PHE A 274 -7.38 -1.34 1.93
N HIS A 275 -7.53 -1.75 0.66
CA HIS A 275 -6.82 -2.85 0.04
C HIS A 275 -6.21 -2.48 -1.31
N ASN A 276 -5.33 -3.36 -1.79
CA ASN A 276 -4.88 -3.38 -3.17
C ASN A 276 -5.18 -4.76 -3.77
N PRO A 277 -5.64 -4.83 -5.02
CA PRO A 277 -5.95 -6.08 -5.69
C PRO A 277 -4.68 -6.90 -5.97
N LYS A 278 -4.86 -8.07 -6.57
CA LYS A 278 -3.74 -8.86 -7.05
C LYS A 278 -2.94 -8.08 -8.09
N LEU A 279 -1.61 -8.09 -7.96
CA LEU A 279 -0.70 -7.56 -8.98
C LEU A 279 -0.81 -8.43 -10.25
N TYR A 280 -1.69 -8.08 -11.17
CA TYR A 280 -1.80 -8.82 -12.42
C TYR A 280 -2.18 -7.93 -13.59
N LYS A 281 -1.56 -8.19 -14.72
CA LYS A 281 -1.47 -7.39 -15.93
C LYS A 281 -2.80 -7.03 -16.61
N TYR A 282 -3.92 -7.66 -16.29
CA TYR A 282 -5.07 -7.60 -17.19
C TYR A 282 -6.42 -7.27 -16.57
N ASN A 283 -6.57 -7.27 -15.25
CA ASN A 283 -7.91 -7.23 -14.66
C ASN A 283 -8.16 -6.15 -13.61
N ASP A 284 -7.16 -5.48 -13.07
CA ASP A 284 -7.35 -4.62 -11.91
C ASP A 284 -6.64 -3.27 -12.04
N ASN A 285 -6.60 -2.72 -13.26
CA ASN A 285 -6.08 -1.37 -13.55
C ASN A 285 -7.16 -0.29 -13.34
N TYR A 286 -7.94 -0.41 -12.28
CA TYR A 286 -8.98 0.53 -11.88
C TYR A 286 -9.24 0.41 -10.37
N ILE A 287 -9.85 1.44 -9.79
CA ILE A 287 -10.31 1.44 -8.40
C ILE A 287 -11.70 0.81 -8.38
N TYR A 288 -11.97 -0.09 -7.44
CA TYR A 288 -13.29 -0.71 -7.32
C TYR A 288 -13.62 -1.15 -5.90
N THR A 289 -14.90 -1.33 -5.63
CA THR A 289 -15.43 -1.97 -4.43
C THR A 289 -15.97 -3.35 -4.79
N PRO A 290 -15.51 -4.45 -4.14
CA PRO A 290 -16.14 -5.75 -4.27
C PRO A 290 -17.44 -5.76 -3.48
N TYR A 291 -18.58 -5.64 -4.17
CA TYR A 291 -19.90 -5.67 -3.52
C TYR A 291 -20.16 -7.01 -2.83
N LYS A 292 -20.90 -6.96 -1.76
CA LYS A 292 -21.40 -8.14 -1.07
C LYS A 292 -22.88 -8.37 -1.46
N ASP A 293 -23.36 -9.59 -1.27
CA ASP A 293 -24.73 -9.97 -1.52
C ASP A 293 -25.74 -9.25 -0.60
N TYR A 294 -25.27 -8.70 0.52
CA TYR A 294 -26.05 -7.91 1.47
C TYR A 294 -25.93 -6.39 1.29
N TYR A 295 -25.19 -5.90 0.29
CA TYR A 295 -25.05 -4.45 0.05
C TYR A 295 -26.38 -3.85 -0.41
N GLY A 296 -26.70 -2.67 0.13
CA GLY A 296 -27.89 -1.92 -0.14
C GLY A 296 -27.63 -0.64 -0.93
N VAL A 297 -28.68 0.16 -1.10
CA VAL A 297 -28.64 1.41 -1.86
C VAL A 297 -27.64 2.42 -1.29
N ASN A 298 -27.39 2.43 0.02
CA ASN A 298 -26.39 3.31 0.64
C ASN A 298 -24.98 3.07 0.12
N GLU A 299 -24.63 1.79 -0.10
CA GLU A 299 -23.34 1.40 -0.66
C GLU A 299 -23.17 1.92 -2.09
N VAL A 300 -24.21 1.74 -2.90
CA VAL A 300 -24.21 2.18 -4.30
C VAL A 300 -24.22 3.70 -4.40
N ASN A 301 -25.01 4.38 -3.55
CA ASN A 301 -25.01 5.84 -3.48
C ASN A 301 -23.64 6.40 -3.07
N PHE A 302 -22.99 5.76 -2.10
CA PHE A 302 -21.65 6.19 -1.69
C PHE A 302 -20.61 5.99 -2.80
N SER A 303 -20.70 4.92 -3.60
CA SER A 303 -19.87 4.75 -4.79
C SER A 303 -20.08 5.89 -5.80
N ALA A 304 -21.34 6.27 -6.08
CA ALA A 304 -21.64 7.40 -6.96
C ALA A 304 -21.12 8.74 -6.41
N LEU A 305 -21.19 8.94 -5.09
CA LEU A 305 -20.61 10.12 -4.45
C LEU A 305 -19.08 10.12 -4.53
N MET A 306 -18.42 8.97 -4.35
CA MET A 306 -16.96 8.88 -4.55
C MET A 306 -16.57 9.22 -5.99
N GLU A 307 -17.30 8.72 -7.00
CA GLU A 307 -17.08 9.08 -8.41
C GLU A 307 -17.25 10.59 -8.63
N LYS A 308 -18.31 11.19 -8.10
CA LYS A 308 -18.59 12.62 -8.23
C LYS A 308 -17.53 13.51 -7.59
N TYR A 309 -17.08 13.16 -6.40
CA TYR A 309 -16.20 14.00 -5.57
C TYR A 309 -14.72 13.59 -5.62
N GLN A 310 -14.35 12.57 -6.43
CA GLN A 310 -12.96 12.15 -6.56
C GLN A 310 -12.03 13.29 -6.97
N GLU A 311 -10.81 13.23 -6.49
CA GLU A 311 -9.73 14.15 -6.82
C GLU A 311 -8.46 13.38 -7.17
N GLY A 312 -7.45 14.05 -7.73
CA GLY A 312 -6.17 13.44 -8.06
C GLY A 312 -6.09 12.74 -9.43
N GLY A 313 -7.22 12.64 -10.16
CA GLY A 313 -7.24 12.17 -11.55
C GLY A 313 -7.05 10.66 -11.73
N LEU A 314 -7.38 9.83 -10.72
CA LEU A 314 -7.30 8.37 -10.83
C LEU A 314 -8.49 7.72 -11.55
N LYS A 315 -9.50 8.50 -11.93
CA LYS A 315 -10.66 8.09 -12.74
C LYS A 315 -11.41 6.86 -12.18
N TYR A 316 -11.79 6.91 -10.91
CA TYR A 316 -12.73 5.94 -10.37
C TYR A 316 -14.08 6.06 -11.08
N GLN A 317 -14.68 4.93 -11.43
CA GLN A 317 -16.01 4.83 -12.01
C GLN A 317 -16.81 3.81 -11.20
N GLN A 318 -18.03 4.17 -10.79
CA GLN A 318 -18.91 3.26 -10.08
C GLN A 318 -19.21 1.97 -10.88
N SER A 319 -19.20 2.07 -12.21
CA SER A 319 -19.39 0.91 -13.11
C SER A 319 -18.25 -0.12 -13.02
N ASP A 320 -17.10 0.25 -12.45
CA ASP A 320 -15.96 -0.65 -12.23
C ASP A 320 -16.13 -1.48 -10.94
N ASP A 321 -17.08 -1.13 -10.06
CA ASP A 321 -17.38 -1.89 -8.85
C ASP A 321 -17.77 -3.33 -9.19
N LEU A 322 -17.24 -4.29 -8.42
CA LEU A 322 -17.32 -5.72 -8.73
C LEU A 322 -18.52 -6.36 -8.02
N PRO A 323 -19.59 -6.71 -8.74
CA PRO A 323 -20.77 -7.35 -8.14
C PRO A 323 -20.44 -8.70 -7.48
N PHE A 324 -21.21 -9.07 -6.44
CA PHE A 324 -21.12 -10.40 -5.86
C PHE A 324 -21.55 -11.46 -6.88
N GLY A 325 -20.81 -12.56 -6.94
CA GLY A 325 -20.99 -13.63 -7.94
C GLY A 325 -20.14 -13.44 -9.20
N VAL A 326 -19.52 -12.28 -9.40
CA VAL A 326 -18.70 -11.98 -10.59
C VAL A 326 -17.21 -12.17 -10.27
N SER A 327 -16.49 -12.83 -11.19
CA SER A 327 -15.04 -13.07 -11.09
C SER A 327 -14.66 -13.71 -9.75
N TRP A 328 -13.65 -13.18 -9.07
CA TRP A 328 -13.18 -13.67 -7.78
C TRP A 328 -14.11 -13.32 -6.60
N ASN A 329 -15.00 -12.31 -6.75
CA ASN A 329 -15.91 -11.87 -5.70
C ASN A 329 -17.12 -12.81 -5.58
N SER A 330 -16.92 -13.97 -5.03
CA SER A 330 -17.94 -15.01 -4.89
C SER A 330 -17.79 -15.76 -3.57
N SER A 331 -18.79 -16.52 -3.17
CA SER A 331 -18.79 -17.33 -1.94
C SER A 331 -17.53 -18.20 -1.80
N LYS A 332 -16.95 -18.67 -2.90
CA LYS A 332 -15.72 -19.48 -2.91
C LYS A 332 -14.50 -18.74 -2.35
N ASN A 333 -14.47 -17.42 -2.44
CA ASN A 333 -13.35 -16.63 -1.91
C ASN A 333 -13.41 -16.45 -0.37
N TYR A 334 -14.51 -16.85 0.25
CA TYR A 334 -14.77 -16.66 1.69
C TYR A 334 -14.95 -17.96 2.45
N THR A 335 -14.49 -19.09 1.91
CA THR A 335 -14.62 -20.43 2.53
C THR A 335 -13.67 -20.62 3.71
N ASP A 336 -12.55 -19.88 3.76
CA ASP A 336 -11.52 -20.02 4.80
C ASP A 336 -11.80 -19.18 6.07
N GLY A 337 -12.97 -18.54 6.17
CA GLY A 337 -13.37 -17.69 7.28
C GLY A 337 -13.86 -16.31 6.85
N TYR A 338 -14.37 -15.55 7.80
CA TYR A 338 -14.86 -14.20 7.52
C TYR A 338 -13.70 -13.23 7.33
N ASN A 339 -13.82 -12.36 6.34
CA ASN A 339 -13.08 -11.12 6.31
C ASN A 339 -13.71 -10.09 7.27
N VAL A 340 -13.03 -8.99 7.50
CA VAL A 340 -13.49 -7.95 8.43
C VAL A 340 -14.86 -7.39 8.07
N THR A 341 -15.15 -7.16 6.77
CA THR A 341 -16.46 -6.62 6.35
C THR A 341 -17.59 -7.62 6.55
N ASN A 342 -17.36 -8.92 6.34
CA ASN A 342 -18.37 -9.93 6.66
C ASN A 342 -18.64 -9.98 8.16
N TRP A 343 -17.56 -9.95 8.98
CA TRP A 343 -17.72 -9.93 10.43
C TRP A 343 -18.49 -8.69 10.88
N ALA A 344 -18.15 -7.52 10.37
CA ALA A 344 -18.82 -6.26 10.72
C ALA A 344 -20.32 -6.30 10.36
N HIS A 345 -20.68 -6.83 9.20
CA HIS A 345 -22.08 -6.98 8.78
C HIS A 345 -22.90 -7.79 9.80
N PHE A 346 -22.36 -8.89 10.31
CA PHE A 346 -23.10 -9.77 11.22
C PHE A 346 -23.06 -9.32 12.69
N ASN A 347 -22.11 -8.46 13.08
CA ASN A 347 -21.87 -8.13 14.48
C ASN A 347 -22.12 -6.65 14.82
N ILE A 348 -22.09 -5.72 13.85
CA ILE A 348 -22.31 -4.30 14.08
C ILE A 348 -23.73 -3.93 13.62
N LYS A 349 -24.56 -3.49 14.56
CA LYS A 349 -26.02 -3.36 14.32
C LYS A 349 -26.44 -2.26 13.36
N ASN A 350 -25.78 -1.12 13.41
CA ASN A 350 -26.23 0.10 12.70
C ASN A 350 -25.27 0.52 11.58
N ILE A 351 -24.57 -0.46 11.00
CA ILE A 351 -23.64 -0.20 9.92
C ILE A 351 -24.39 0.14 8.64
N GLU A 352 -24.15 1.29 8.07
CA GLU A 352 -24.81 1.82 6.87
C GLU A 352 -23.95 1.67 5.62
N ILE A 353 -22.63 1.83 5.79
CA ILE A 353 -21.61 1.59 4.78
C ILE A 353 -20.56 0.67 5.37
N ASN A 354 -20.30 -0.45 4.71
CA ASN A 354 -19.40 -1.48 5.19
C ASN A 354 -18.63 -2.08 4.01
N ARG A 355 -17.52 -1.47 3.61
CA ARG A 355 -16.85 -1.82 2.36
C ARG A 355 -15.36 -2.03 2.45
N THR A 356 -14.88 -2.87 1.55
CA THR A 356 -13.50 -2.90 1.08
C THR A 356 -13.39 -2.02 -0.16
N ILE A 357 -12.30 -1.29 -0.30
CA ILE A 357 -11.96 -0.58 -1.54
C ILE A 357 -10.59 -1.04 -2.00
N GLU A 358 -10.50 -1.45 -3.26
CA GLU A 358 -9.31 -1.97 -3.90
C GLU A 358 -8.66 -0.88 -4.78
N PHE A 359 -7.40 -0.53 -4.49
CA PHE A 359 -6.64 0.48 -5.24
C PHE A 359 -5.54 -0.17 -6.07
N PRO A 360 -5.46 0.06 -7.38
CA PRO A 360 -4.47 -0.60 -8.23
C PRO A 360 -3.04 -0.16 -7.91
N PHE A 361 -2.04 -0.98 -8.27
CA PHE A 361 -0.64 -0.71 -7.98
C PHE A 361 0.01 0.27 -8.94
N ALA A 362 -0.31 0.19 -10.22
CA ALA A 362 0.41 0.92 -11.26
C ALA A 362 -0.47 1.89 -12.06
N TYR A 363 -1.64 1.47 -12.48
CA TYR A 363 -2.57 2.26 -13.29
C TYR A 363 -3.98 2.22 -12.70
N SER A 364 -4.72 3.31 -12.91
CA SER A 364 -6.17 3.36 -12.73
C SER A 364 -6.78 4.01 -13.97
N ASN A 365 -7.53 3.23 -14.77
CA ASN A 365 -8.15 3.70 -16.02
C ASN A 365 -7.18 4.51 -16.91
N GLY A 366 -5.96 3.98 -17.08
CA GLY A 366 -4.88 4.59 -17.89
C GLY A 366 -4.08 5.68 -17.20
N GLU A 367 -4.47 6.10 -15.99
CA GLU A 367 -3.72 7.07 -15.19
C GLU A 367 -2.72 6.39 -14.26
N LEU A 368 -1.52 6.94 -14.17
CA LEU A 368 -0.49 6.46 -13.27
C LEU A 368 -0.86 6.66 -11.81
N VAL A 369 -0.70 5.60 -11.03
CA VAL A 369 -0.90 5.62 -9.59
C VAL A 369 0.39 6.09 -8.90
N TYR A 370 0.31 7.21 -8.20
CA TYR A 370 1.37 7.77 -7.37
C TYR A 370 0.82 8.14 -5.99
N PRO A 371 1.63 8.18 -4.95
CA PRO A 371 1.21 8.55 -3.60
C PRO A 371 0.41 9.85 -3.51
N ASP A 372 0.80 10.88 -4.24
CA ASP A 372 0.10 12.17 -4.21
C ASP A 372 -1.30 12.11 -4.85
N LYS A 373 -1.47 11.31 -5.91
CA LYS A 373 -2.79 11.08 -6.50
C LYS A 373 -3.70 10.27 -5.56
N LEU A 374 -3.13 9.27 -4.88
CA LEU A 374 -3.85 8.47 -3.88
C LEU A 374 -4.30 9.33 -2.69
N ARG A 375 -3.42 10.20 -2.17
CA ARG A 375 -3.80 11.17 -1.11
C ARG A 375 -4.91 12.11 -1.54
N LYS A 376 -4.83 12.63 -2.77
CA LYS A 376 -5.90 13.50 -3.32
C LYS A 376 -7.21 12.74 -3.48
N PHE A 377 -7.16 11.46 -3.87
CA PHE A 377 -8.36 10.63 -3.90
C PHE A 377 -8.95 10.48 -2.49
N GLY A 378 -8.12 10.29 -1.47
CA GLY A 378 -8.54 10.29 -0.06
C GLY A 378 -9.22 11.59 0.37
N HIS A 379 -8.72 12.75 -0.07
CA HIS A 379 -9.37 14.04 0.12
C HIS A 379 -10.76 14.08 -0.56
N GLY A 380 -10.86 13.60 -1.80
CA GLY A 380 -12.15 13.47 -2.50
C GLY A 380 -13.14 12.56 -1.76
N MET A 381 -12.65 11.45 -1.15
CA MET A 381 -13.48 10.59 -0.31
C MET A 381 -14.02 11.33 0.93
N ALA A 382 -13.24 12.24 1.54
CA ALA A 382 -13.72 13.06 2.64
C ALA A 382 -14.90 13.97 2.21
N ARG A 383 -14.85 14.49 0.99
CA ARG A 383 -15.98 15.25 0.40
C ARG A 383 -17.19 14.36 0.15
N ALA A 384 -16.98 13.15 -0.37
CA ALA A 384 -18.06 12.17 -0.56
C ALA A 384 -18.71 11.77 0.77
N LEU A 385 -17.93 11.57 1.84
CA LEU A 385 -18.43 11.32 3.19
C LEU A 385 -19.31 12.49 3.70
N LYS A 386 -18.82 13.72 3.54
CA LYS A 386 -19.61 14.91 3.91
C LYS A 386 -20.92 14.94 3.16
N ALA A 387 -20.91 14.76 1.83
CA ALA A 387 -22.10 14.77 0.99
C ALA A 387 -23.10 13.68 1.40
N TYR A 388 -22.62 12.46 1.67
CA TYR A 388 -23.44 11.35 2.16
C TYR A 388 -24.11 11.67 3.50
N ILE A 389 -23.34 12.21 4.46
CA ILE A 389 -23.85 12.53 5.81
C ILE A 389 -24.82 13.71 5.79
N ASP A 390 -24.63 14.66 4.86
CA ASP A 390 -25.55 15.77 4.63
C ASP A 390 -26.82 15.36 3.84
N GLY A 391 -26.92 14.06 3.45
CA GLY A 391 -28.12 13.50 2.82
C GLY A 391 -28.15 13.63 1.31
N GLU A 392 -27.02 13.80 0.63
CA GLU A 392 -26.99 13.84 -0.83
C GLU A 392 -27.22 12.43 -1.41
N VAL A 393 -28.20 12.31 -2.30
CA VAL A 393 -28.61 11.06 -2.95
C VAL A 393 -28.46 11.22 -4.46
N LEU A 394 -27.52 10.45 -5.05
CA LEU A 394 -27.33 10.33 -6.49
C LEU A 394 -27.99 9.04 -7.02
N VAL A 395 -28.04 7.99 -6.18
CA VAL A 395 -28.67 6.71 -6.47
C VAL A 395 -29.65 6.37 -5.36
N SER A 396 -30.92 6.22 -5.72
CA SER A 396 -32.03 5.91 -4.80
C SER A 396 -32.57 4.49 -4.89
N GLU A 397 -32.11 3.72 -5.88
CA GLU A 397 -32.52 2.32 -6.10
C GLU A 397 -31.31 1.47 -6.47
N MET A 398 -31.35 0.18 -6.12
CA MET A 398 -30.29 -0.75 -6.52
C MET A 398 -30.26 -0.91 -8.05
N PRO A 399 -29.06 -0.89 -8.68
CA PRO A 399 -28.94 -1.17 -10.10
C PRO A 399 -29.46 -2.59 -10.40
N LYS A 400 -30.22 -2.74 -11.48
CA LYS A 400 -30.61 -4.06 -11.95
C LYS A 400 -29.36 -4.77 -12.48
N ILE A 401 -29.04 -5.90 -11.88
CA ILE A 401 -27.98 -6.80 -12.40
C ILE A 401 -28.60 -7.52 -13.60
N GLU A 402 -28.16 -7.17 -14.82
CA GLU A 402 -28.54 -7.85 -16.04
C GLU A 402 -27.81 -9.20 -16.20
#